data_cf046c9667e9780acf234934c4a54a08
#
_entry.id   cf046c9667e9780acf234934c4a54a08
#
_cell.length_a   1.000
_cell.length_b   1.000
_cell.length_c   1.000
_cell.angle_alpha   90.00
_cell.angle_beta   90.00
_cell.angle_gamma   90.00
#
_symmetry.space_group_name_H-M   'P 1'
#
loop_
_entity.id
_entity.type
_entity.pdbx_description
1 polymer ?
#
loop_
_entity_poly.entity_id
_entity_poly.type
_entity_poly.pdbx_seq_one_letter_code
_entity_poly.pdbx_strand_id
1 'polypeptide(L)'
;MSLTTFIVVINASLMNVAIPTMVNEFDTSVTAIQGAVSLYSLVIAALILPAGTLPSRHSSRRVMAVALIVYTGGTLVAAVSWNTTVLYIGWSLIEGAAAAVLLPLTFTVLTVSYEDDDRAKAFGLLAGVNGVASTLGPIIGGALTTYASWRWGFSLQLIGMGGILFFVRYVSPNPLSETRSSLDKGGTALSIVGATSLVTGFLLSGKYGWLLVRRPFFVGDVQFNPLGTSPTIWFLGVGFLAFAAFVQYERRMERAGKSPLVPLHVLTNRSFLSGVVTYNIRSIVSAGFMFIFPVYLQAVLGYTAFETGIALLPYSLASILFATVTPGWRTFVSPKTLIQVGIVSMGLGLVLLYEQTGPGQTIGRMVIPVALYGAGVGLILAQITNMTMSAVPDADSAEASGVLNVSSSIGFSLGTAVVGSFLLGRFYGSVVDGVLRARDVTLTMEQRYELVIALEDAAETATKATQQHVLSQLTPPQRRLLRGIFEAAMFDAQRAALLLLVLFVLLLLVASTFLPRQIPGDEEETDNSESP
;
A
#
# COMPACT_ATOMS: atom_id res chain seq x y z
N MET A 1 -12.20 -18.87 0.47
CA MET A 1 -10.92 -18.23 0.16
C MET A 1 -11.11 -16.91 -0.60
N SER A 2 -11.67 -16.89 -1.79
CA SER A 2 -11.88 -15.65 -2.56
C SER A 2 -12.67 -14.58 -1.81
N LEU A 3 -13.70 -14.95 -1.05
CA LEU A 3 -14.44 -13.98 -0.24
C LEU A 3 -13.60 -13.38 0.91
N THR A 4 -12.70 -14.16 1.52
CA THR A 4 -11.76 -13.68 2.54
C THR A 4 -10.85 -12.61 1.96
N THR A 5 -10.23 -12.90 0.79
CA THR A 5 -9.36 -11.94 0.12
C THR A 5 -10.13 -10.71 -0.36
N PHE A 6 -11.36 -10.89 -0.86
CA PHE A 6 -12.25 -9.78 -1.21
C PHE A 6 -12.42 -8.79 -0.04
N ILE A 7 -12.74 -9.31 1.16
CA ILE A 7 -12.97 -8.46 2.34
C ILE A 7 -11.69 -7.76 2.77
N VAL A 8 -10.54 -8.44 2.75
CA VAL A 8 -9.25 -7.83 3.11
C VAL A 8 -8.86 -6.72 2.12
N VAL A 9 -9.06 -6.95 0.82
CA VAL A 9 -8.70 -5.98 -0.22
C VAL A 9 -9.67 -4.79 -0.25
N ILE A 10 -10.98 -5.05 -0.13
CA ILE A 10 -11.98 -3.98 -0.14
C ILE A 10 -11.82 -3.05 1.05
N ASN A 11 -11.39 -3.58 2.21
CA ASN A 11 -11.12 -2.79 3.41
C ASN A 11 -10.08 -1.69 3.15
N ALA A 12 -8.93 -2.06 2.61
CA ALA A 12 -7.87 -1.11 2.30
C ALA A 12 -8.34 -0.02 1.30
N SER A 13 -9.10 -0.42 0.27
CA SER A 13 -9.62 0.51 -0.74
C SER A 13 -10.69 1.46 -0.19
N LEU A 14 -11.58 0.96 0.66
CA LEU A 14 -12.65 1.71 1.32
C LEU A 14 -12.08 2.78 2.25
N MET A 15 -11.07 2.41 3.06
CA MET A 15 -10.46 3.32 4.03
C MET A 15 -9.74 4.50 3.37
N ASN A 16 -9.14 4.31 2.20
CA ASN A 16 -8.47 5.40 1.48
C ASN A 16 -9.41 6.58 1.15
N VAL A 17 -10.67 6.29 0.81
CA VAL A 17 -11.68 7.32 0.50
C VAL A 17 -12.22 7.97 1.78
N ALA A 18 -12.19 7.26 2.90
CA ALA A 18 -12.69 7.74 4.19
C ALA A 18 -11.68 8.62 4.97
N ILE A 19 -10.40 8.69 4.54
CA ILE A 19 -9.34 9.43 5.25
C ILE A 19 -9.77 10.84 5.66
N PRO A 20 -10.25 11.73 4.76
CA PRO A 20 -10.60 13.10 5.13
C PRO A 20 -11.76 13.17 6.12
N THR A 21 -12.71 12.25 6.04
CA THR A 21 -13.85 12.16 6.99
C THR A 21 -13.38 11.72 8.37
N MET A 22 -12.48 10.73 8.45
CA MET A 22 -11.89 10.29 9.72
C MET A 22 -11.05 11.38 10.38
N VAL A 23 -10.28 12.14 9.59
CA VAL A 23 -9.53 13.32 10.06
C VAL A 23 -10.46 14.31 10.72
N ASN A 24 -11.58 14.61 10.07
CA ASN A 24 -12.58 15.52 10.59
C ASN A 24 -13.31 15.00 11.84
N GLU A 25 -13.62 13.71 11.89
CA GLU A 25 -14.40 13.13 12.98
C GLU A 25 -13.58 12.92 14.25
N PHE A 26 -12.32 12.49 14.11
CA PHE A 26 -11.40 12.31 15.23
C PHE A 26 -10.70 13.59 15.68
N ASP A 27 -10.95 14.71 14.99
CA ASP A 27 -10.26 15.99 15.20
C ASP A 27 -8.73 15.81 15.22
N THR A 28 -8.21 15.17 14.18
CA THR A 28 -6.82 14.76 14.08
C THR A 28 -6.18 15.23 12.77
N SER A 29 -4.88 14.97 12.60
CA SER A 29 -4.18 15.32 11.36
C SER A 29 -4.34 14.24 10.27
N VAL A 30 -4.16 14.66 9.01
CA VAL A 30 -4.06 13.72 7.88
C VAL A 30 -2.91 12.73 8.09
N THR A 31 -1.81 13.19 8.68
CA THR A 31 -0.63 12.38 9.01
C THR A 31 -0.96 11.26 10.00
N ALA A 32 -1.83 11.51 10.99
CA ALA A 32 -2.26 10.48 11.94
C ALA A 32 -3.05 9.35 11.26
N ILE A 33 -4.01 9.68 10.38
CA ILE A 33 -4.76 8.64 9.67
C ILE A 33 -3.88 7.92 8.64
N GLN A 34 -2.98 8.65 7.94
CA GLN A 34 -1.94 8.06 7.09
C GLN A 34 -1.07 7.07 7.87
N GLY A 35 -0.73 7.40 9.13
CA GLY A 35 -0.02 6.53 10.04
C GLY A 35 -0.76 5.21 10.31
N ALA A 36 -2.10 5.24 10.45
CA ALA A 36 -2.90 4.02 10.60
C ALA A 36 -2.83 3.11 9.36
N VAL A 37 -2.98 3.68 8.15
CA VAL A 37 -2.87 2.95 6.87
C VAL A 37 -1.48 2.31 6.72
N SER A 38 -0.44 3.08 7.03
CA SER A 38 0.94 2.61 6.91
C SER A 38 1.28 1.56 7.96
N LEU A 39 0.78 1.71 9.19
CA LEU A 39 0.96 0.72 10.27
C LEU A 39 0.23 -0.59 9.94
N TYR A 40 -0.95 -0.55 9.32
CA TYR A 40 -1.63 -1.75 8.83
C TYR A 40 -0.75 -2.53 7.85
N SER A 41 -0.21 -1.84 6.85
CA SER A 41 0.70 -2.44 5.87
C SER A 41 2.02 -2.93 6.49
N LEU A 42 2.53 -2.21 7.49
CA LEU A 42 3.70 -2.61 8.29
C LEU A 42 3.48 -3.95 8.99
N VAL A 43 2.36 -4.07 9.70
CA VAL A 43 2.05 -5.27 10.48
C VAL A 43 1.91 -6.48 9.54
N ILE A 44 1.27 -6.29 8.39
CA ILE A 44 1.21 -7.32 7.35
C ILE A 44 2.63 -7.69 6.90
N ALA A 45 3.46 -6.72 6.51
CA ALA A 45 4.81 -6.97 6.03
C ALA A 45 5.68 -7.69 7.08
N ALA A 46 5.56 -7.31 8.35
CA ALA A 46 6.32 -7.91 9.44
C ALA A 46 5.94 -9.37 9.71
N LEU A 47 4.66 -9.70 9.60
CA LEU A 47 4.13 -10.99 10.05
C LEU A 47 3.86 -11.98 8.92
N ILE A 48 3.82 -11.57 7.65
CA ILE A 48 3.38 -12.43 6.55
C ILE A 48 4.33 -13.63 6.31
N LEU A 49 5.66 -13.46 6.44
CA LEU A 49 6.63 -14.55 6.30
C LEU A 49 6.47 -15.60 7.42
N PRO A 50 6.54 -15.21 8.71
CA PRO A 50 6.29 -16.20 9.78
C PRO A 50 4.88 -16.78 9.73
N ALA A 51 3.88 -16.01 9.32
CA ALA A 51 2.50 -16.48 9.18
C ALA A 51 2.35 -17.55 8.08
N GLY A 52 3.10 -17.45 7.00
CA GLY A 52 3.13 -18.44 5.91
C GLY A 52 3.55 -19.84 6.37
N THR A 53 4.30 -19.96 7.47
CA THR A 53 4.71 -21.26 8.03
C THR A 53 3.67 -21.90 8.99
N LEU A 54 2.62 -21.18 9.36
CA LEU A 54 1.60 -21.69 10.29
C LEU A 54 0.81 -22.90 9.72
N PRO A 55 0.41 -22.92 8.43
CA PRO A 55 -0.32 -24.03 7.85
C PRO A 55 0.48 -25.34 7.79
N SER A 56 1.80 -25.29 7.71
CA SER A 56 2.65 -26.51 7.73
C SER A 56 2.73 -27.17 9.12
N ARG A 57 2.27 -26.50 10.16
CA ARG A 57 2.35 -26.97 11.57
C ARG A 57 1.01 -27.26 12.19
N HIS A 58 0.00 -26.52 11.77
CA HIS A 58 -1.36 -26.64 12.29
C HIS A 58 -2.30 -26.83 11.11
N SER A 59 -3.39 -27.55 11.34
CA SER A 59 -4.43 -27.70 10.34
C SER A 59 -4.83 -26.35 9.74
N SER A 60 -4.80 -26.23 8.42
CA SER A 60 -5.20 -25.02 7.68
C SER A 60 -6.56 -24.48 8.15
N ARG A 61 -7.48 -25.39 8.47
CA ARG A 61 -8.79 -25.04 9.05
C ARG A 61 -8.68 -24.34 10.41
N ARG A 62 -7.80 -24.80 11.31
CA ARG A 62 -7.61 -24.17 12.64
C ARG A 62 -6.94 -22.80 12.49
N VAL A 63 -5.90 -22.71 11.66
CA VAL A 63 -5.20 -21.46 11.38
C VAL A 63 -6.19 -20.43 10.82
N MET A 64 -7.00 -20.83 9.84
CA MET A 64 -8.03 -19.97 9.26
C MET A 64 -9.07 -19.52 10.29
N ALA A 65 -9.59 -20.44 11.10
CA ALA A 65 -10.60 -20.13 12.12
C ALA A 65 -10.06 -19.10 13.14
N VAL A 66 -8.85 -19.33 13.66
CA VAL A 66 -8.21 -18.41 14.61
C VAL A 66 -7.96 -17.04 13.96
N ALA A 67 -7.42 -17.01 12.75
CA ALA A 67 -7.16 -15.76 12.04
C ALA A 67 -8.46 -14.99 11.75
N LEU A 68 -9.55 -15.65 11.38
CA LEU A 68 -10.86 -15.01 11.19
C LEU A 68 -11.44 -14.47 12.50
N ILE A 69 -11.29 -15.18 13.62
CA ILE A 69 -11.73 -14.69 14.94
C ILE A 69 -10.94 -13.45 15.32
N VAL A 70 -9.62 -13.45 15.15
CA VAL A 70 -8.75 -12.30 15.45
C VAL A 70 -9.09 -11.12 14.53
N TYR A 71 -9.27 -11.38 13.21
CA TYR A 71 -9.69 -10.36 12.25
C TYR A 71 -11.02 -9.72 12.67
N THR A 72 -12.04 -10.55 12.94
CA THR A 72 -13.37 -10.09 13.37
C THR A 72 -13.29 -9.27 14.67
N GLY A 73 -12.44 -9.68 15.62
CA GLY A 73 -12.20 -8.93 16.84
C GLY A 73 -11.57 -7.56 16.58
N GLY A 74 -10.55 -7.49 15.72
CA GLY A 74 -9.92 -6.23 15.30
C GLY A 74 -10.90 -5.31 14.58
N THR A 75 -11.67 -5.87 13.65
CA THR A 75 -12.72 -5.14 12.92
C THR A 75 -13.79 -4.57 13.86
N LEU A 76 -14.18 -5.32 14.89
CA LEU A 76 -15.12 -4.84 15.90
C LEU A 76 -14.56 -3.64 16.67
N VAL A 77 -13.30 -3.73 17.14
CA VAL A 77 -12.62 -2.62 17.84
C VAL A 77 -12.51 -1.40 16.91
N ALA A 78 -12.19 -1.60 15.63
CA ALA A 78 -12.12 -0.53 14.65
C ALA A 78 -13.50 0.12 14.39
N ALA A 79 -14.56 -0.68 14.28
CA ALA A 79 -15.93 -0.19 14.06
C ALA A 79 -16.43 0.71 15.20
N VAL A 80 -16.04 0.43 16.45
CA VAL A 80 -16.44 1.22 17.62
C VAL A 80 -15.40 2.24 18.04
N SER A 81 -14.36 2.48 17.24
CA SER A 81 -13.28 3.40 17.60
C SER A 81 -13.79 4.83 17.77
N TRP A 82 -13.37 5.49 18.85
CA TRP A 82 -13.71 6.87 19.18
C TRP A 82 -12.52 7.82 19.08
N ASN A 83 -11.33 7.30 18.81
CA ASN A 83 -10.12 8.06 18.54
C ASN A 83 -9.15 7.25 17.66
N THR A 84 -8.09 7.91 17.20
CA THR A 84 -7.05 7.31 16.35
C THR A 84 -6.30 6.17 17.01
N THR A 85 -6.07 6.22 18.33
CA THR A 85 -5.35 5.16 19.07
C THR A 85 -6.13 3.85 19.04
N VAL A 86 -7.43 3.90 19.31
CA VAL A 86 -8.30 2.72 19.25
C VAL A 86 -8.40 2.18 17.84
N LEU A 87 -8.46 3.07 16.83
CA LEU A 87 -8.41 2.68 15.41
C LEU A 87 -7.09 1.97 15.07
N TYR A 88 -5.95 2.47 15.56
CA TYR A 88 -4.63 1.82 15.36
C TYR A 88 -4.61 0.42 15.95
N ILE A 89 -5.12 0.25 17.18
CA ILE A 89 -5.14 -1.06 17.85
C ILE A 89 -6.05 -2.03 17.09
N GLY A 90 -7.29 -1.63 16.78
CA GLY A 90 -8.27 -2.50 16.14
C GLY A 90 -7.90 -2.82 14.69
N TRP A 91 -7.77 -1.80 13.89
CA TRP A 91 -7.54 -1.94 12.45
C TRP A 91 -6.08 -2.29 12.13
N SER A 92 -5.14 -1.44 12.55
CA SER A 92 -3.76 -1.60 12.08
C SER A 92 -3.05 -2.78 12.73
N LEU A 93 -3.17 -2.97 14.05
CA LEU A 93 -2.45 -4.02 14.75
C LEU A 93 -3.18 -5.36 14.69
N ILE A 94 -4.41 -5.44 15.20
CA ILE A 94 -5.11 -6.71 15.37
C ILE A 94 -5.58 -7.25 14.01
N GLU A 95 -6.25 -6.42 13.23
CA GLU A 95 -6.76 -6.82 11.92
C GLU A 95 -5.62 -7.03 10.92
N GLY A 96 -4.58 -6.16 10.94
CA GLY A 96 -3.37 -6.32 10.13
C GLY A 96 -2.62 -7.62 10.43
N ALA A 97 -2.49 -8.02 11.71
CA ALA A 97 -1.87 -9.29 12.08
C ALA A 97 -2.67 -10.50 11.56
N ALA A 98 -4.00 -10.44 11.62
CA ALA A 98 -4.86 -11.48 11.08
C ALA A 98 -4.81 -11.54 9.55
N ALA A 99 -4.80 -10.40 8.87
CA ALA A 99 -4.65 -10.30 7.41
C ALA A 99 -3.32 -10.92 6.94
N ALA A 100 -2.22 -10.71 7.69
CA ALA A 100 -0.93 -11.32 7.41
C ALA A 100 -0.96 -12.85 7.40
N VAL A 101 -1.88 -13.46 8.14
CA VAL A 101 -2.11 -14.92 8.13
C VAL A 101 -3.07 -15.34 7.01
N LEU A 102 -4.16 -14.60 6.81
CA LEU A 102 -5.22 -14.95 5.86
C LEU A 102 -4.77 -14.88 4.40
N LEU A 103 -3.92 -13.90 4.06
CA LEU A 103 -3.45 -13.69 2.69
C LEU A 103 -2.62 -14.89 2.18
N PRO A 104 -1.50 -15.30 2.79
CA PRO A 104 -0.73 -16.44 2.30
C PRO A 104 -1.50 -17.75 2.45
N LEU A 105 -2.33 -17.92 3.51
CA LEU A 105 -3.16 -19.11 3.69
C LEU A 105 -4.14 -19.32 2.52
N THR A 106 -4.67 -18.24 1.93
CA THR A 106 -5.55 -18.35 0.77
C THR A 106 -4.83 -18.98 -0.42
N PHE A 107 -3.62 -18.52 -0.75
CA PHE A 107 -2.81 -19.10 -1.82
C PHE A 107 -2.49 -20.57 -1.54
N THR A 108 -2.03 -20.86 -0.33
CA THR A 108 -1.66 -22.20 0.10
C THR A 108 -2.82 -23.19 -0.02
N VAL A 109 -4.01 -22.83 0.46
CA VAL A 109 -5.19 -23.71 0.38
C VAL A 109 -5.62 -23.91 -1.07
N LEU A 110 -5.56 -22.89 -1.93
CA LEU A 110 -5.89 -23.05 -3.35
C LEU A 110 -4.90 -23.98 -4.06
N THR A 111 -3.60 -23.83 -3.81
CA THR A 111 -2.56 -24.69 -4.41
C THR A 111 -2.75 -26.15 -4.07
N VAL A 112 -3.13 -26.47 -2.82
CA VAL A 112 -3.31 -27.86 -2.35
C VAL A 112 -4.67 -28.46 -2.71
N SER A 113 -5.70 -27.61 -2.86
CA SER A 113 -7.06 -28.08 -3.11
C SER A 113 -7.39 -28.29 -4.58
N TYR A 114 -6.60 -27.75 -5.49
CA TYR A 114 -6.83 -27.79 -6.93
C TYR A 114 -5.55 -28.19 -7.66
N GLU A 115 -5.70 -28.97 -8.73
CA GLU A 115 -4.62 -29.42 -9.60
C GLU A 115 -4.80 -28.84 -11.01
N ASP A 116 -3.73 -28.72 -11.78
CA ASP A 116 -3.67 -28.35 -13.18
C ASP A 116 -4.61 -27.17 -13.58
N ASP A 117 -5.49 -27.41 -14.54
CA ASP A 117 -6.42 -26.42 -15.09
C ASP A 117 -7.38 -25.85 -14.06
N ASP A 118 -7.80 -26.63 -13.07
CA ASP A 118 -8.71 -26.15 -12.03
C ASP A 118 -8.00 -25.23 -11.04
N ARG A 119 -6.69 -25.44 -10.79
CA ARG A 119 -5.84 -24.53 -10.04
C ARG A 119 -5.71 -23.19 -10.78
N ALA A 120 -5.48 -23.21 -12.08
CA ALA A 120 -5.41 -22.00 -12.89
C ALA A 120 -6.73 -21.20 -12.88
N LYS A 121 -7.87 -21.90 -12.95
CA LYS A 121 -9.21 -21.27 -12.84
C LYS A 121 -9.44 -20.67 -11.45
N ALA A 122 -9.04 -21.37 -10.38
CA ALA A 122 -9.18 -20.89 -9.00
C ALA A 122 -8.36 -19.63 -8.74
N PHE A 123 -7.11 -19.57 -9.23
CA PHE A 123 -6.28 -18.36 -9.17
C PHE A 123 -6.82 -17.23 -10.07
N GLY A 124 -7.34 -17.56 -11.24
CA GLY A 124 -8.03 -16.60 -12.11
C GLY A 124 -9.25 -15.98 -11.43
N LEU A 125 -10.07 -16.80 -10.75
CA LEU A 125 -11.19 -16.31 -9.95
C LEU A 125 -10.72 -15.41 -8.80
N LEU A 126 -9.65 -15.79 -8.08
CA LEU A 126 -9.08 -14.99 -7.02
C LEU A 126 -8.60 -13.62 -7.53
N ALA A 127 -7.92 -13.58 -8.67
CA ALA A 127 -7.48 -12.35 -9.31
C ALA A 127 -8.67 -11.47 -9.73
N GLY A 128 -9.71 -12.06 -10.31
CA GLY A 128 -10.95 -11.36 -10.67
C GLY A 128 -11.64 -10.76 -9.45
N VAL A 129 -11.74 -11.52 -8.36
CA VAL A 129 -12.32 -11.06 -7.08
C VAL A 129 -11.52 -9.90 -6.48
N ASN A 130 -10.19 -9.95 -6.55
CA ASN A 130 -9.33 -8.84 -6.13
C ASN A 130 -9.56 -7.58 -6.96
N GLY A 131 -9.71 -7.72 -8.26
CA GLY A 131 -10.06 -6.62 -9.17
C GLY A 131 -11.41 -5.99 -8.81
N VAL A 132 -12.44 -6.81 -8.58
CA VAL A 132 -13.77 -6.35 -8.16
C VAL A 132 -13.71 -5.65 -6.80
N ALA A 133 -12.97 -6.20 -5.83
CA ALA A 133 -12.80 -5.60 -4.51
C ALA A 133 -12.13 -4.21 -4.58
N SER A 134 -11.08 -4.09 -5.38
CA SER A 134 -10.39 -2.82 -5.60
C SER A 134 -11.28 -1.77 -6.27
N THR A 135 -12.20 -2.22 -7.14
CA THR A 135 -13.17 -1.35 -7.84
C THR A 135 -14.30 -0.90 -6.94
N LEU A 136 -14.92 -1.84 -6.24
CA LEU A 136 -16.09 -1.55 -5.42
C LEU A 136 -15.73 -0.82 -4.12
N GLY A 137 -14.48 -0.97 -3.64
CA GLY A 137 -14.01 -0.36 -2.40
C GLY A 137 -14.25 1.15 -2.34
N PRO A 138 -13.72 1.96 -3.27
CA PRO A 138 -13.92 3.40 -3.27
C PRO A 138 -15.39 3.82 -3.40
N ILE A 139 -16.20 3.06 -4.17
CA ILE A 139 -17.62 3.37 -4.38
C ILE A 139 -18.42 3.10 -3.11
N ILE A 140 -18.31 1.88 -2.58
CA ILE A 140 -19.00 1.47 -1.36
C ILE A 140 -18.52 2.31 -0.19
N GLY A 141 -17.19 2.51 -0.08
CA GLY A 141 -16.57 3.35 0.95
C GLY A 141 -17.04 4.79 0.87
N GLY A 142 -17.10 5.36 -0.32
CA GLY A 142 -17.59 6.70 -0.57
C GLY A 142 -19.06 6.84 -0.22
N ALA A 143 -19.91 5.90 -0.64
CA ALA A 143 -21.34 5.89 -0.34
C ALA A 143 -21.59 5.77 1.17
N LEU A 144 -20.96 4.80 1.84
CA LEU A 144 -21.09 4.62 3.29
C LEU A 144 -20.61 5.84 4.06
N THR A 145 -19.47 6.40 3.68
CA THR A 145 -18.88 7.57 4.35
C THR A 145 -19.74 8.82 4.17
N THR A 146 -20.38 9.00 3.00
CA THR A 146 -21.21 10.18 2.71
C THR A 146 -22.60 10.08 3.31
N TYR A 147 -23.27 8.93 3.18
CA TYR A 147 -24.69 8.79 3.51
C TYR A 147 -24.96 8.12 4.86
N ALA A 148 -23.96 7.50 5.46
CA ALA A 148 -24.09 6.83 6.75
C ALA A 148 -22.91 7.14 7.68
N SER A 149 -21.89 6.27 7.69
CA SER A 149 -20.63 6.45 8.40
C SER A 149 -19.59 5.49 7.83
N TRP A 150 -18.33 5.90 7.80
CA TRP A 150 -17.21 5.03 7.43
C TRP A 150 -17.13 3.76 8.30
N ARG A 151 -17.65 3.81 9.53
CA ARG A 151 -17.75 2.65 10.44
C ARG A 151 -18.57 1.50 9.87
N TRP A 152 -19.54 1.79 9.01
CA TRP A 152 -20.33 0.76 8.34
C TRP A 152 -19.48 -0.10 7.40
N GLY A 153 -18.36 0.42 6.92
CA GLY A 153 -17.37 -0.38 6.19
C GLY A 153 -16.84 -1.53 7.03
N PHE A 154 -16.49 -1.28 8.29
CA PHE A 154 -16.10 -2.33 9.23
C PHE A 154 -17.29 -3.23 9.62
N SER A 155 -18.49 -2.68 9.79
CA SER A 155 -19.67 -3.48 10.12
C SER A 155 -20.02 -4.48 9.01
N LEU A 156 -19.89 -4.12 7.73
CA LEU A 156 -20.08 -5.03 6.61
C LEU A 156 -19.02 -6.15 6.61
N GLN A 157 -17.78 -5.83 6.98
CA GLN A 157 -16.72 -6.83 7.13
C GLN A 157 -17.02 -7.82 8.26
N LEU A 158 -17.56 -7.35 9.39
CA LEU A 158 -18.00 -8.22 10.50
C LEU A 158 -19.01 -9.26 10.02
N ILE A 159 -20.00 -8.84 9.23
CA ILE A 159 -21.01 -9.74 8.66
C ILE A 159 -20.35 -10.74 7.70
N GLY A 160 -19.50 -10.26 6.80
CA GLY A 160 -18.81 -11.11 5.83
C GLY A 160 -17.87 -12.12 6.47
N MET A 161 -17.02 -11.67 7.41
CA MET A 161 -16.07 -12.54 8.11
C MET A 161 -16.78 -13.55 9.05
N GLY A 162 -17.86 -13.12 9.72
CA GLY A 162 -18.72 -14.00 10.50
C GLY A 162 -19.37 -15.10 9.64
N GLY A 163 -19.82 -14.74 8.43
CA GLY A 163 -20.32 -15.71 7.45
C GLY A 163 -19.23 -16.69 7.01
N ILE A 164 -18.02 -16.22 6.71
CA ILE A 164 -16.88 -17.08 6.35
C ILE A 164 -16.54 -18.01 7.51
N LEU A 165 -16.50 -17.51 8.74
CA LEU A 165 -16.21 -18.31 9.93
C LEU A 165 -17.21 -19.48 10.10
N PHE A 166 -18.49 -19.24 9.78
CA PHE A 166 -19.50 -20.31 9.76
C PHE A 166 -19.18 -21.39 8.73
N PHE A 167 -18.64 -21.01 7.56
CA PHE A 167 -18.26 -21.94 6.49
C PHE A 167 -16.88 -22.58 6.65
N VAL A 168 -16.03 -22.11 7.58
CA VAL A 168 -14.69 -22.69 7.82
C VAL A 168 -14.72 -24.19 8.09
N ARG A 169 -15.81 -24.70 8.66
CA ARG A 169 -16.01 -26.14 8.90
C ARG A 169 -15.92 -27.02 7.65
N TYR A 170 -16.14 -26.43 6.47
CA TYR A 170 -16.05 -27.14 5.17
C TYR A 170 -14.65 -27.08 4.56
N VAL A 171 -13.74 -26.30 5.10
CA VAL A 171 -12.34 -26.28 4.65
C VAL A 171 -11.67 -27.58 5.07
N SER A 172 -10.93 -28.20 4.14
CA SER A 172 -10.20 -29.42 4.41
C SER A 172 -9.26 -29.26 5.61
N PRO A 173 -9.26 -30.18 6.57
CA PRO A 173 -8.36 -30.13 7.73
C PRO A 173 -6.93 -30.55 7.41
N ASN A 174 -6.63 -30.99 6.17
CA ASN A 174 -5.35 -31.60 5.83
C ASN A 174 -4.18 -30.66 6.17
N PRO A 175 -3.22 -31.11 6.96
CA PRO A 175 -1.94 -30.40 7.08
C PRO A 175 -1.19 -30.55 5.74
N LEU A 176 -0.59 -29.45 5.29
CA LEU A 176 0.10 -29.35 4.01
C LEU A 176 1.37 -30.21 3.88
N SER A 177 1.85 -30.79 4.98
CA SER A 177 2.88 -31.82 5.01
C SER A 177 2.97 -32.44 6.41
N GLU A 178 3.27 -33.71 6.46
CA GLU A 178 3.61 -34.40 7.70
C GLU A 178 5.01 -34.03 8.24
N THR A 179 5.77 -33.22 7.50
CA THR A 179 7.07 -32.71 7.93
C THR A 179 6.85 -31.51 8.86
N ARG A 180 6.82 -31.77 10.15
CA ARG A 180 6.92 -30.78 11.21
C ARG A 180 8.29 -30.08 11.13
N SER A 181 8.44 -29.10 10.26
CA SER A 181 9.64 -28.24 10.30
C SER A 181 9.67 -27.45 11.61
N SER A 182 10.80 -27.38 12.27
CA SER A 182 10.96 -26.55 13.48
C SER A 182 10.79 -25.07 13.13
N LEU A 183 10.14 -24.26 14.02
CA LEU A 183 10.01 -22.81 13.78
C LEU A 183 11.41 -22.20 13.65
N ASP A 184 11.69 -21.62 12.53
CA ASP A 184 12.86 -20.75 12.39
C ASP A 184 12.64 -19.46 13.19
N LYS A 185 12.97 -19.53 14.48
CA LYS A 185 12.81 -18.40 15.40
C LYS A 185 13.75 -17.25 15.03
N GLY A 186 14.94 -17.57 14.51
CA GLY A 186 15.95 -16.57 14.15
C GLY A 186 15.55 -15.82 12.89
N GLY A 187 15.20 -16.53 11.81
CA GLY A 187 14.70 -15.92 10.58
C GLY A 187 13.41 -15.12 10.82
N THR A 188 12.47 -15.68 11.61
CA THR A 188 11.25 -14.97 12.03
C THR A 188 11.57 -13.66 12.75
N ALA A 189 12.44 -13.68 13.76
CA ALA A 189 12.79 -12.47 14.51
C ALA A 189 13.47 -11.41 13.62
N LEU A 190 14.42 -11.83 12.77
CA LEU A 190 15.13 -10.95 11.86
C LEU A 190 14.20 -10.34 10.79
N SER A 191 13.27 -11.12 10.25
CA SER A 191 12.30 -10.61 9.27
C SER A 191 11.34 -9.59 9.90
N ILE A 192 10.86 -9.84 11.11
CA ILE A 192 9.99 -8.91 11.86
C ILE A 192 10.75 -7.61 12.17
N VAL A 193 11.97 -7.71 12.74
CA VAL A 193 12.79 -6.54 13.06
C VAL A 193 13.12 -5.75 11.79
N GLY A 194 13.49 -6.44 10.71
CA GLY A 194 13.82 -5.83 9.43
C GLY A 194 12.64 -5.05 8.84
N ALA A 195 11.48 -5.68 8.70
CA ALA A 195 10.30 -5.06 8.14
C ALA A 195 9.79 -3.92 9.02
N THR A 196 9.70 -4.15 10.35
CA THR A 196 9.24 -3.13 11.30
C THR A 196 10.15 -1.90 11.29
N SER A 197 11.46 -2.11 11.30
CA SER A 197 12.42 -1.00 11.29
C SER A 197 12.38 -0.21 9.99
N LEU A 198 12.34 -0.87 8.82
CA LEU A 198 12.25 -0.16 7.54
C LEU A 198 10.99 0.71 7.46
N VAL A 199 9.84 0.14 7.76
CA VAL A 199 8.59 0.89 7.63
C VAL A 199 8.48 1.99 8.68
N THR A 200 8.93 1.74 9.93
CA THR A 200 9.00 2.79 10.95
C THR A 200 9.93 3.92 10.48
N GLY A 201 11.09 3.60 9.92
CA GLY A 201 11.99 4.59 9.33
C GLY A 201 11.29 5.45 8.27
N PHE A 202 10.57 4.81 7.34
CA PHE A 202 9.81 5.55 6.32
C PHE A 202 8.72 6.44 6.92
N LEU A 203 7.98 5.96 7.91
CA LEU A 203 6.96 6.76 8.60
C LEU A 203 7.54 7.98 9.32
N LEU A 204 8.68 7.82 9.97
CA LEU A 204 9.35 8.91 10.68
C LEU A 204 9.95 9.95 9.74
N SER A 205 10.25 9.60 8.48
CA SER A 205 10.93 10.49 7.53
C SER A 205 10.15 11.78 7.24
N GLY A 206 8.83 11.70 7.19
CA GLY A 206 7.95 12.84 6.96
C GLY A 206 8.06 13.88 8.06
N LYS A 207 8.08 13.45 9.32
CA LYS A 207 8.08 14.32 10.50
C LYS A 207 9.48 14.75 10.94
N TYR A 208 10.43 13.81 10.95
CA TYR A 208 11.77 14.03 11.51
C TYR A 208 12.86 14.27 10.47
N GLY A 209 12.52 14.17 9.17
CA GLY A 209 13.47 14.30 8.05
C GLY A 209 14.16 12.99 7.72
N TRP A 210 14.85 12.95 6.55
CA TRP A 210 15.50 11.72 6.05
C TRP A 210 16.88 11.48 6.66
N LEU A 211 17.76 12.47 6.59
CA LEU A 211 19.17 12.38 7.04
C LEU A 211 19.42 13.27 8.24
N LEU A 212 19.14 14.57 8.07
CA LEU A 212 19.31 15.56 9.11
C LEU A 212 18.01 15.70 9.91
N VAL A 213 18.15 15.95 11.20
CA VAL A 213 17.01 16.15 12.08
C VAL A 213 16.25 17.41 11.70
N ARG A 214 14.96 17.28 11.42
CA ARG A 214 14.03 18.42 11.26
C ARG A 214 13.42 18.83 12.61
N ARG A 215 13.16 17.86 13.48
CA ARG A 215 12.56 18.02 14.80
C ARG A 215 13.22 17.08 15.79
N PRO A 216 13.36 17.49 17.07
CA PRO A 216 13.88 16.60 18.09
C PRO A 216 12.96 15.38 18.25
N PHE A 217 13.57 14.20 18.30
CA PHE A 217 12.87 12.95 18.55
C PHE A 217 13.11 12.51 19.98
N PHE A 218 12.06 12.21 20.71
CA PHE A 218 12.13 11.79 22.11
C PHE A 218 11.69 10.34 22.27
N VAL A 219 12.45 9.59 23.07
CA VAL A 219 12.08 8.26 23.55
C VAL A 219 11.91 8.38 25.07
N GLY A 220 10.67 8.48 25.54
CA GLY A 220 10.37 8.96 26.90
C GLY A 220 10.85 10.39 27.08
N ASP A 221 11.65 10.65 28.10
CA ASP A 221 12.21 11.98 28.40
C ASP A 221 13.58 12.22 27.75
N VAL A 222 14.11 11.24 27.01
CA VAL A 222 15.44 11.32 26.40
C VAL A 222 15.34 11.73 24.94
N GLN A 223 16.01 12.82 24.58
CA GLN A 223 16.15 13.23 23.17
C GLN A 223 17.10 12.27 22.45
N PHE A 224 16.59 11.58 21.44
CA PHE A 224 17.35 10.63 20.62
C PHE A 224 17.67 11.21 19.24
N ASN A 225 18.72 12.02 19.18
CA ASN A 225 19.23 12.59 17.91
C ASN A 225 20.75 12.44 17.83
N PRO A 226 21.28 11.20 17.78
CA PRO A 226 22.72 10.97 17.74
C PRO A 226 23.35 11.65 16.53
N LEU A 227 24.46 12.35 16.73
CA LEU A 227 25.21 13.05 15.68
C LEU A 227 24.40 14.12 14.90
N GLY A 228 23.30 14.64 15.46
CA GLY A 228 22.39 15.56 14.75
C GLY A 228 21.62 14.93 13.59
N THR A 229 21.59 13.60 13.52
CA THR A 229 20.89 12.87 12.46
C THR A 229 19.45 12.55 12.85
N SER A 230 18.58 12.41 11.84
CA SER A 230 17.20 12.00 12.01
C SER A 230 17.09 10.55 12.54
N PRO A 231 16.09 10.23 13.39
CA PRO A 231 15.79 8.85 13.77
C PRO A 231 15.52 7.95 12.56
N THR A 232 15.06 8.50 11.45
CA THR A 232 14.79 7.80 10.20
C THR A 232 15.99 6.95 9.75
N ILE A 233 17.19 7.55 9.67
CA ILE A 233 18.36 6.83 9.17
C ILE A 233 18.76 5.66 10.07
N TRP A 234 18.56 5.77 11.38
CA TRP A 234 18.85 4.70 12.33
C TRP A 234 17.88 3.53 12.17
N PHE A 235 16.59 3.81 12.05
CA PHE A 235 15.58 2.79 11.78
C PHE A 235 15.82 2.12 10.42
N LEU A 236 16.09 2.88 9.37
CA LEU A 236 16.44 2.32 8.05
C LEU A 236 17.71 1.47 8.12
N GLY A 237 18.76 1.95 8.82
CA GLY A 237 20.00 1.21 9.02
C GLY A 237 19.78 -0.12 9.74
N VAL A 238 19.04 -0.12 10.84
CA VAL A 238 18.66 -1.36 11.56
C VAL A 238 17.88 -2.30 10.65
N GLY A 239 16.93 -1.77 9.88
CA GLY A 239 16.11 -2.56 8.95
C GLY A 239 16.94 -3.24 7.86
N PHE A 240 17.84 -2.49 7.19
CA PHE A 240 18.74 -3.06 6.18
C PHE A 240 19.73 -4.07 6.78
N LEU A 241 20.30 -3.79 7.95
CA LEU A 241 21.18 -4.72 8.64
C LEU A 241 20.45 -6.00 9.07
N ALA A 242 19.22 -5.89 9.56
CA ALA A 242 18.39 -7.03 9.93
C ALA A 242 18.07 -7.91 8.71
N PHE A 243 17.72 -7.32 7.55
CA PHE A 243 17.51 -8.09 6.33
C PHE A 243 18.81 -8.70 5.78
N ALA A 244 19.93 -8.01 5.86
CA ALA A 244 21.23 -8.59 5.50
C ALA A 244 21.59 -9.77 6.43
N ALA A 245 21.36 -9.62 7.73
CA ALA A 245 21.52 -10.70 8.71
C ALA A 245 20.54 -11.85 8.46
N PHE A 246 19.29 -11.55 8.09
CA PHE A 246 18.27 -12.54 7.70
C PHE A 246 18.78 -13.41 6.54
N VAL A 247 19.19 -12.79 5.41
CA VAL A 247 19.72 -13.53 4.27
C VAL A 247 20.94 -14.39 4.65
N GLN A 248 21.83 -13.86 5.51
CA GLN A 248 23.00 -14.61 5.95
C GLN A 248 22.65 -15.75 6.91
N TYR A 249 21.63 -15.56 7.74
CA TYR A 249 21.10 -16.56 8.65
C TYR A 249 20.42 -17.71 7.88
N GLU A 250 19.56 -17.39 6.90
CA GLU A 250 18.91 -18.38 6.02
C GLU A 250 19.95 -19.21 5.26
N ARG A 251 21.03 -18.57 4.74
CA ARG A 251 22.17 -19.27 4.13
C ARG A 251 22.83 -20.28 5.05
N ARG A 252 22.94 -19.97 6.34
CA ARG A 252 23.53 -20.87 7.34
C ARG A 252 22.57 -22.03 7.66
N MET A 253 21.28 -21.73 7.75
CA MET A 253 20.24 -22.74 7.99
C MET A 253 20.20 -23.77 6.86
N GLU A 254 20.20 -23.32 5.61
CA GLU A 254 20.21 -24.18 4.43
C GLU A 254 21.47 -25.05 4.35
N ARG A 255 22.66 -24.46 4.59
CA ARG A 255 23.92 -25.21 4.66
C ARG A 255 23.97 -26.24 5.80
N ALA A 256 23.24 -26.01 6.87
CA ALA A 256 23.09 -26.94 7.98
C ALA A 256 22.04 -28.04 7.75
N GLY A 257 21.43 -28.10 6.55
CA GLY A 257 20.38 -29.06 6.20
C GLY A 257 19.07 -28.82 6.95
N LYS A 258 18.85 -27.60 7.47
CA LYS A 258 17.61 -27.21 8.14
C LYS A 258 16.69 -26.48 7.16
N SER A 259 15.38 -26.51 7.39
CA SER A 259 14.40 -25.81 6.57
C SER A 259 14.47 -24.30 6.85
N PRO A 260 14.92 -23.46 5.92
CA PRO A 260 14.92 -22.00 6.05
C PRO A 260 13.48 -21.46 5.97
N LEU A 261 13.27 -20.20 6.40
CA LEU A 261 11.99 -19.51 6.24
C LEU A 261 11.72 -19.18 4.76
N VAL A 262 12.78 -18.83 4.04
CA VAL A 262 12.75 -18.58 2.59
C VAL A 262 13.95 -19.27 1.95
N PRO A 263 13.74 -20.21 1.00
CA PRO A 263 14.84 -20.89 0.32
C PRO A 263 15.74 -19.89 -0.44
N LEU A 264 17.05 -20.05 -0.32
CA LEU A 264 18.01 -19.09 -0.86
C LEU A 264 17.97 -19.02 -2.39
N HIS A 265 17.72 -20.15 -3.06
CA HIS A 265 17.66 -20.16 -4.53
C HIS A 265 16.53 -19.27 -5.07
N VAL A 266 15.42 -19.10 -4.31
CA VAL A 266 14.36 -18.13 -4.63
C VAL A 266 14.92 -16.70 -4.57
N LEU A 267 15.67 -16.36 -3.52
CA LEU A 267 16.25 -15.02 -3.32
C LEU A 267 17.44 -14.73 -4.26
N THR A 268 18.02 -15.74 -4.89
CA THR A 268 19.14 -15.56 -5.85
C THR A 268 18.69 -15.64 -7.31
N ASN A 269 17.45 -16.03 -7.57
CA ASN A 269 16.90 -16.08 -8.93
C ASN A 269 16.73 -14.66 -9.49
N ARG A 270 17.47 -14.33 -10.54
CA ARG A 270 17.47 -12.99 -11.16
C ARG A 270 16.11 -12.60 -11.74
N SER A 271 15.41 -13.54 -12.35
CA SER A 271 14.10 -13.31 -12.94
C SER A 271 13.07 -13.02 -11.85
N PHE A 272 13.09 -13.78 -10.75
CA PHE A 272 12.24 -13.54 -9.59
C PHE A 272 12.53 -12.19 -8.95
N LEU A 273 13.80 -11.87 -8.66
CA LEU A 273 14.18 -10.60 -8.04
C LEU A 273 13.81 -9.39 -8.90
N SER A 274 14.02 -9.46 -10.20
CA SER A 274 13.61 -8.36 -11.11
C SER A 274 12.11 -8.14 -11.09
N GLY A 275 11.32 -9.22 -11.00
CA GLY A 275 9.88 -9.17 -10.81
C GLY A 275 9.49 -8.55 -9.48
N VAL A 276 10.10 -8.97 -8.37
CA VAL A 276 9.86 -8.43 -7.02
C VAL A 276 10.15 -6.94 -6.95
N VAL A 277 11.29 -6.49 -7.50
CA VAL A 277 11.66 -5.05 -7.52
C VAL A 277 10.66 -4.24 -8.34
N THR A 278 10.30 -4.73 -9.53
CA THR A 278 9.32 -4.07 -10.40
C THR A 278 7.94 -4.00 -9.71
N TYR A 279 7.52 -5.08 -9.08
CA TYR A 279 6.27 -5.13 -8.30
C TYR A 279 6.27 -4.16 -7.12
N ASN A 280 7.41 -4.05 -6.40
CA ASN A 280 7.58 -3.11 -5.29
C ASN A 280 7.44 -1.65 -5.73
N ILE A 281 8.18 -1.24 -6.78
CA ILE A 281 8.12 0.15 -7.30
C ILE A 281 6.69 0.47 -7.79
N ARG A 282 6.02 -0.47 -8.47
CA ARG A 282 4.61 -0.32 -8.83
C ARG A 282 3.73 -0.09 -7.59
N SER A 283 3.98 -0.82 -6.50
CA SER A 283 3.23 -0.68 -5.25
C SER A 283 3.43 0.70 -4.62
N ILE A 284 4.65 1.26 -4.69
CA ILE A 284 4.96 2.64 -4.27
C ILE A 284 4.10 3.64 -5.06
N VAL A 285 4.08 3.53 -6.39
CA VAL A 285 3.29 4.44 -7.24
C VAL A 285 1.80 4.34 -6.95
N SER A 286 1.30 3.10 -6.83
CA SER A 286 -0.14 2.87 -6.57
C SER A 286 -0.56 3.41 -5.20
N ALA A 287 0.23 3.20 -4.16
CA ALA A 287 -0.05 3.71 -2.83
C ALA A 287 -0.02 5.24 -2.77
N GLY A 288 0.99 5.85 -3.39
CA GLY A 288 1.08 7.30 -3.49
C GLY A 288 -0.13 7.90 -4.21
N PHE A 289 -0.52 7.35 -5.36
CA PHE A 289 -1.70 7.80 -6.10
C PHE A 289 -2.99 7.67 -5.28
N MET A 290 -3.21 6.50 -4.68
CA MET A 290 -4.41 6.23 -3.85
C MET A 290 -4.46 7.09 -2.59
N PHE A 291 -3.35 7.66 -2.15
CA PHE A 291 -3.32 8.63 -1.07
C PHE A 291 -3.61 10.05 -1.55
N ILE A 292 -2.84 10.56 -2.53
CA ILE A 292 -2.93 11.98 -2.92
C ILE A 292 -4.22 12.31 -3.66
N PHE A 293 -4.77 11.39 -4.45
CA PHE A 293 -5.91 11.67 -5.31
C PHE A 293 -7.21 11.90 -4.52
N PRO A 294 -7.63 11.04 -3.56
CA PRO A 294 -8.79 11.30 -2.71
C PRO A 294 -8.63 12.56 -1.84
N VAL A 295 -7.43 12.79 -1.28
CA VAL A 295 -7.15 13.98 -0.47
C VAL A 295 -7.34 15.25 -1.30
N TYR A 296 -6.83 15.28 -2.52
CA TYR A 296 -7.01 16.40 -3.43
C TYR A 296 -8.49 16.64 -3.79
N LEU A 297 -9.23 15.61 -4.15
CA LEU A 297 -10.64 15.73 -4.54
C LEU A 297 -11.49 16.29 -3.39
N GLN A 298 -11.28 15.80 -2.17
CA GLN A 298 -12.09 16.17 -1.02
C GLN A 298 -11.63 17.49 -0.37
N ALA A 299 -10.32 17.66 -0.15
CA ALA A 299 -9.80 18.83 0.56
C ALA A 299 -9.75 20.11 -0.30
N VAL A 300 -9.59 19.97 -1.62
CA VAL A 300 -9.41 21.11 -2.55
C VAL A 300 -10.65 21.37 -3.39
N LEU A 301 -11.14 20.33 -4.05
CA LEU A 301 -12.29 20.46 -4.94
C LEU A 301 -13.63 20.37 -4.20
N GLY A 302 -13.60 20.01 -2.91
CA GLY A 302 -14.78 19.94 -2.05
C GLY A 302 -15.74 18.80 -2.39
N TYR A 303 -15.25 17.78 -3.13
CA TYR A 303 -16.07 16.61 -3.44
C TYR A 303 -16.36 15.78 -2.18
N THR A 304 -17.52 15.17 -2.14
CA THR A 304 -17.86 14.18 -1.13
C THR A 304 -17.03 12.90 -1.32
N ALA A 305 -16.99 12.07 -0.29
CA ALA A 305 -16.35 10.75 -0.39
C ALA A 305 -16.99 9.89 -1.50
N PHE A 306 -18.33 10.01 -1.70
CA PHE A 306 -19.03 9.30 -2.76
C PHE A 306 -18.63 9.77 -4.16
N GLU A 307 -18.57 11.09 -4.39
CA GLU A 307 -18.09 11.66 -5.66
C GLU A 307 -16.64 11.29 -5.93
N THR A 308 -15.80 11.22 -4.88
CA THR A 308 -14.43 10.70 -4.97
C THR A 308 -14.41 9.23 -5.42
N GLY A 309 -15.30 8.41 -4.88
CA GLY A 309 -15.49 7.02 -5.32
C GLY A 309 -15.87 6.92 -6.80
N ILE A 310 -16.80 7.77 -7.26
CA ILE A 310 -17.19 7.87 -8.68
C ILE A 310 -15.99 8.31 -9.54
N ALA A 311 -15.20 9.27 -9.09
CA ALA A 311 -14.00 9.73 -9.82
C ALA A 311 -12.93 8.63 -9.97
N LEU A 312 -12.90 7.63 -9.08
CA LEU A 312 -12.02 6.45 -9.15
C LEU A 312 -12.60 5.30 -9.99
N LEU A 313 -13.88 5.34 -10.39
CA LEU A 313 -14.49 4.31 -11.25
C LEU A 313 -13.72 4.03 -12.54
N PRO A 314 -13.30 5.06 -13.32
CA PRO A 314 -12.56 4.84 -14.55
C PRO A 314 -11.25 4.07 -14.32
N TYR A 315 -10.53 4.35 -13.19
CA TYR A 315 -9.35 3.59 -12.79
C TYR A 315 -9.67 2.10 -12.61
N SER A 316 -10.68 1.83 -11.83
CA SER A 316 -11.02 0.47 -11.44
C SER A 316 -11.54 -0.36 -12.61
N LEU A 317 -12.45 0.20 -13.41
CA LEU A 317 -13.00 -0.47 -14.60
C LEU A 317 -11.92 -0.75 -15.63
N ALA A 318 -11.06 0.21 -15.93
CA ALA A 318 -9.95 0.03 -16.85
C ALA A 318 -8.94 -1.01 -16.30
N SER A 319 -8.61 -0.97 -15.01
CA SER A 319 -7.70 -1.93 -14.40
C SER A 319 -8.21 -3.37 -14.51
N ILE A 320 -9.49 -3.61 -14.21
CA ILE A 320 -10.10 -4.94 -14.35
C ILE A 320 -10.11 -5.38 -15.82
N LEU A 321 -10.59 -4.51 -16.71
CA LEU A 321 -10.69 -4.82 -18.15
C LEU A 321 -9.33 -5.27 -18.69
N PHE A 322 -8.29 -4.47 -18.46
CA PHE A 322 -6.97 -4.78 -18.98
C PHE A 322 -6.29 -5.95 -18.24
N ALA A 323 -6.55 -6.16 -16.95
CA ALA A 323 -6.06 -7.34 -16.23
C ALA A 323 -6.67 -8.65 -16.77
N THR A 324 -7.95 -8.64 -17.18
CA THR A 324 -8.64 -9.84 -17.67
C THR A 324 -8.39 -10.13 -19.15
N VAL A 325 -8.25 -9.10 -19.98
CA VAL A 325 -8.05 -9.27 -21.44
C VAL A 325 -6.58 -9.56 -21.81
N THR A 326 -5.64 -8.98 -21.05
CA THR A 326 -4.20 -9.05 -21.36
C THR A 326 -3.61 -10.47 -21.41
N PRO A 327 -4.03 -11.47 -20.61
CA PRO A 327 -3.54 -12.84 -20.76
C PRO A 327 -3.71 -13.40 -22.18
N GLY A 328 -4.81 -13.05 -22.87
CA GLY A 328 -5.05 -13.47 -24.25
C GLY A 328 -4.12 -12.82 -25.28
N TRP A 329 -3.45 -11.72 -24.94
CA TRP A 329 -2.52 -11.03 -25.87
C TRP A 329 -1.11 -11.61 -25.87
N ARG A 330 -0.80 -12.53 -24.97
CA ARG A 330 0.52 -13.16 -24.85
C ARG A 330 0.94 -13.92 -26.10
N THR A 331 -0.01 -14.39 -26.89
CA THR A 331 0.24 -15.06 -28.17
C THR A 331 0.83 -14.11 -29.23
N PHE A 332 0.62 -12.79 -29.08
CA PHE A 332 1.06 -11.79 -30.05
C PHE A 332 2.15 -10.86 -29.51
N VAL A 333 2.17 -10.64 -28.19
CA VAL A 333 3.04 -9.64 -27.56
C VAL A 333 3.69 -10.22 -26.32
N SER A 334 5.02 -10.04 -26.18
CA SER A 334 5.74 -10.56 -25.02
C SER A 334 5.22 -9.94 -23.71
N PRO A 335 5.17 -10.70 -22.59
CA PRO A 335 4.75 -10.22 -21.28
C PRO A 335 5.52 -8.96 -20.83
N LYS A 336 6.82 -8.92 -21.10
CA LYS A 336 7.67 -7.74 -20.83
C LYS A 336 7.17 -6.50 -21.55
N THR A 337 6.83 -6.61 -22.84
CA THR A 337 6.31 -5.48 -23.63
C THR A 337 4.98 -5.00 -23.09
N LEU A 338 4.08 -5.93 -22.71
CA LEU A 338 2.79 -5.59 -22.10
C LEU A 338 2.96 -4.82 -20.80
N ILE A 339 3.92 -5.22 -19.94
CA ILE A 339 4.28 -4.48 -18.73
C ILE A 339 4.77 -3.06 -19.08
N GLN A 340 5.67 -2.92 -20.06
CA GLN A 340 6.21 -1.62 -20.47
C GLN A 340 5.13 -0.70 -21.06
N VAL A 341 4.22 -1.22 -21.89
CA VAL A 341 3.05 -0.48 -22.39
C VAL A 341 2.17 -0.04 -21.22
N GLY A 342 1.94 -0.91 -20.24
CA GLY A 342 1.22 -0.57 -19.01
C GLY A 342 1.88 0.56 -18.23
N ILE A 343 3.21 0.54 -18.09
CA ILE A 343 3.98 1.59 -17.41
C ILE A 343 3.84 2.94 -18.14
N VAL A 344 3.95 2.92 -19.47
CA VAL A 344 3.76 4.13 -20.30
C VAL A 344 2.33 4.67 -20.17
N SER A 345 1.32 3.81 -20.23
CA SER A 345 -0.09 4.20 -20.03
C SER A 345 -0.30 4.84 -18.66
N MET A 346 0.26 4.25 -17.60
CA MET A 346 0.21 4.77 -16.24
C MET A 346 0.87 6.16 -16.14
N GLY A 347 2.04 6.32 -16.76
CA GLY A 347 2.76 7.60 -16.83
C GLY A 347 1.98 8.68 -17.58
N LEU A 348 1.40 8.34 -18.73
CA LEU A 348 0.55 9.26 -19.50
C LEU A 348 -0.67 9.70 -18.68
N GLY A 349 -1.32 8.79 -17.96
CA GLY A 349 -2.42 9.13 -17.06
C GLY A 349 -2.02 10.17 -16.01
N LEU A 350 -0.85 10.00 -15.36
CA LEU A 350 -0.32 10.95 -14.37
C LEU A 350 0.04 12.31 -14.98
N VAL A 351 0.65 12.33 -16.16
CA VAL A 351 1.00 13.58 -16.87
C VAL A 351 -0.26 14.34 -17.27
N LEU A 352 -1.28 13.67 -17.80
CA LEU A 352 -2.56 14.30 -18.13
C LEU A 352 -3.28 14.83 -16.87
N LEU A 353 -3.20 14.13 -15.73
CA LEU A 353 -3.72 14.63 -14.46
C LEU A 353 -2.96 15.88 -14.00
N TYR A 354 -1.64 15.89 -14.15
CA TYR A 354 -0.80 17.06 -13.84
C TYR A 354 -1.22 18.29 -14.63
N GLU A 355 -1.38 18.15 -15.94
CA GLU A 355 -1.81 19.26 -16.83
C GLU A 355 -3.20 19.78 -16.47
N GLN A 356 -4.09 18.90 -16.06
CA GLN A 356 -5.47 19.27 -15.73
C GLN A 356 -5.64 19.77 -14.29
N THR A 357 -4.64 19.57 -13.40
CA THR A 357 -4.73 20.00 -12.01
C THR A 357 -4.80 21.52 -11.92
N GLY A 358 -5.92 22.06 -11.43
CA GLY A 358 -6.12 23.49 -11.32
C GLY A 358 -7.59 23.87 -11.05
N PRO A 359 -7.85 25.20 -11.01
CA PRO A 359 -9.20 25.71 -10.81
C PRO A 359 -10.17 25.22 -11.90
N GLY A 360 -11.37 24.84 -11.50
CA GLY A 360 -12.43 24.38 -12.43
C GLY A 360 -12.23 22.96 -12.97
N GLN A 361 -11.37 22.15 -12.35
CA GLN A 361 -11.27 20.73 -12.65
C GLN A 361 -12.57 20.02 -12.28
N THR A 362 -13.06 19.16 -13.17
CA THR A 362 -14.31 18.39 -12.99
C THR A 362 -14.04 16.90 -13.14
N ILE A 363 -14.89 16.06 -12.54
CA ILE A 363 -14.79 14.59 -12.65
C ILE A 363 -14.74 14.16 -14.11
N GLY A 364 -15.56 14.77 -14.99
CA GLY A 364 -15.59 14.42 -16.41
C GLY A 364 -14.23 14.58 -17.12
N ARG A 365 -13.45 15.61 -16.77
CA ARG A 365 -12.10 15.79 -17.33
C ARG A 365 -11.09 14.76 -16.81
N MET A 366 -11.31 14.23 -15.61
CA MET A 366 -10.43 13.23 -15.00
C MET A 366 -10.63 11.82 -15.55
N VAL A 367 -11.75 11.52 -16.22
CA VAL A 367 -12.12 10.16 -16.68
C VAL A 367 -11.00 9.53 -17.52
N ILE A 368 -10.52 10.23 -18.55
CA ILE A 368 -9.49 9.69 -19.45
C ILE A 368 -8.14 9.50 -18.72
N PRO A 369 -7.59 10.50 -18.02
CA PRO A 369 -6.33 10.32 -17.28
C PRO A 369 -6.39 9.18 -16.27
N VAL A 370 -7.47 9.11 -15.51
CA VAL A 370 -7.67 8.09 -14.45
C VAL A 370 -7.86 6.71 -15.06
N ALA A 371 -8.57 6.60 -16.20
CA ALA A 371 -8.71 5.35 -16.96
C ALA A 371 -7.38 4.88 -17.54
N LEU A 372 -6.57 5.76 -18.12
CA LEU A 372 -5.22 5.42 -18.62
C LEU A 372 -4.31 4.93 -17.50
N TYR A 373 -4.34 5.59 -16.35
CA TYR A 373 -3.60 5.14 -15.18
C TYR A 373 -4.06 3.73 -14.74
N GLY A 374 -5.37 3.50 -14.65
CA GLY A 374 -5.96 2.22 -14.31
C GLY A 374 -5.65 1.11 -15.32
N ALA A 375 -5.72 1.41 -16.61
CA ALA A 375 -5.35 0.48 -17.68
C ALA A 375 -3.88 0.02 -17.54
N GLY A 376 -2.98 0.99 -17.25
CA GLY A 376 -1.58 0.68 -16.98
C GLY A 376 -1.40 -0.24 -15.78
N VAL A 377 -2.09 0.01 -14.68
CA VAL A 377 -2.04 -0.85 -13.48
C VAL A 377 -2.55 -2.26 -13.81
N GLY A 378 -3.65 -2.40 -14.55
CA GLY A 378 -4.20 -3.70 -14.96
C GLY A 378 -3.25 -4.51 -15.83
N LEU A 379 -2.67 -3.87 -16.86
CA LEU A 379 -1.65 -4.48 -17.74
C LEU A 379 -0.45 -5.01 -16.96
N ILE A 380 0.09 -4.19 -16.05
CA ILE A 380 1.26 -4.56 -15.25
C ILE A 380 0.93 -5.71 -14.31
N LEU A 381 -0.15 -5.60 -13.52
CA LEU A 381 -0.46 -6.53 -12.44
C LEU A 381 -0.66 -7.96 -12.95
N ALA A 382 -1.39 -8.11 -14.05
CA ALA A 382 -1.67 -9.42 -14.65
C ALA A 382 -0.39 -10.13 -15.13
N GLN A 383 0.55 -9.38 -15.72
CA GLN A 383 1.75 -9.96 -16.31
C GLN A 383 2.87 -10.15 -15.29
N ILE A 384 3.10 -9.14 -14.40
CA ILE A 384 4.24 -9.17 -13.50
C ILE A 384 4.10 -10.26 -12.43
N THR A 385 2.88 -10.48 -11.91
CA THR A 385 2.64 -11.53 -10.92
C THR A 385 2.93 -12.89 -11.52
N ASN A 386 2.38 -13.17 -12.71
CA ASN A 386 2.60 -14.44 -13.38
C ASN A 386 4.08 -14.67 -13.73
N MET A 387 4.74 -13.66 -14.34
CA MET A 387 6.15 -13.76 -14.71
C MET A 387 7.05 -13.98 -13.49
N THR A 388 6.75 -13.34 -12.36
CA THR A 388 7.53 -13.46 -11.14
C THR A 388 7.34 -14.84 -10.52
N MET A 389 6.10 -15.34 -10.45
CA MET A 389 5.80 -16.63 -9.84
C MET A 389 6.27 -17.81 -10.70
N SER A 390 6.18 -17.72 -12.03
CA SER A 390 6.68 -18.75 -12.96
C SER A 390 8.22 -18.86 -12.99
N ALA A 391 8.93 -17.89 -12.39
CA ALA A 391 10.39 -17.98 -12.26
C ALA A 391 10.85 -18.89 -11.12
N VAL A 392 9.91 -19.44 -10.33
CA VAL A 392 10.20 -20.25 -9.13
C VAL A 392 9.47 -21.59 -9.26
N PRO A 393 10.09 -22.71 -8.84
CA PRO A 393 9.44 -24.02 -8.84
C PRO A 393 8.14 -24.02 -8.01
N ASP A 394 7.17 -24.80 -8.41
CA ASP A 394 5.86 -24.92 -7.72
C ASP A 394 6.00 -25.25 -6.23
N ALA A 395 7.00 -26.06 -5.87
CA ALA A 395 7.29 -26.45 -4.49
C ALA A 395 7.59 -25.25 -3.57
N ASP A 396 8.13 -24.15 -4.12
CA ASP A 396 8.55 -22.95 -3.37
C ASP A 396 7.59 -21.77 -3.58
N SER A 397 6.45 -21.99 -4.25
CA SER A 397 5.48 -20.93 -4.60
C SER A 397 4.91 -20.22 -3.38
N ALA A 398 4.76 -20.91 -2.24
CA ALA A 398 4.25 -20.32 -1.00
C ALA A 398 5.24 -19.28 -0.43
N GLU A 399 6.52 -19.64 -0.36
CA GLU A 399 7.62 -18.78 0.11
C GLU A 399 7.85 -17.60 -0.84
N ALA A 400 7.86 -17.86 -2.14
CA ALA A 400 7.97 -16.84 -3.19
C ALA A 400 6.82 -15.82 -3.11
N SER A 401 5.59 -16.30 -2.94
CA SER A 401 4.41 -15.45 -2.72
C SER A 401 4.55 -14.61 -1.45
N GLY A 402 5.09 -15.20 -0.37
CA GLY A 402 5.40 -14.50 0.87
C GLY A 402 6.35 -13.32 0.63
N VAL A 403 7.47 -13.55 -0.07
CA VAL A 403 8.45 -12.51 -0.42
C VAL A 403 7.81 -11.40 -1.26
N LEU A 404 7.00 -11.76 -2.27
CA LEU A 404 6.30 -10.79 -3.13
C LEU A 404 5.33 -9.93 -2.33
N ASN A 405 4.57 -10.52 -1.41
CA ASN A 405 3.63 -9.79 -0.56
C ASN A 405 4.33 -8.87 0.46
N VAL A 406 5.43 -9.33 1.09
CA VAL A 406 6.27 -8.47 1.96
C VAL A 406 6.79 -7.28 1.18
N SER A 407 7.36 -7.53 -0.01
CA SER A 407 7.88 -6.47 -0.87
C SER A 407 6.78 -5.47 -1.25
N SER A 408 5.59 -5.97 -1.61
CA SER A 408 4.43 -5.12 -1.92
C SER A 408 4.01 -4.26 -0.73
N SER A 409 3.95 -4.83 0.46
CA SER A 409 3.53 -4.13 1.69
C SER A 409 4.54 -3.06 2.10
N ILE A 410 5.85 -3.35 1.98
CA ILE A 410 6.93 -2.36 2.17
C ILE A 410 6.80 -1.25 1.13
N GLY A 411 6.60 -1.60 -0.14
CA GLY A 411 6.38 -0.62 -1.22
C GLY A 411 5.16 0.25 -0.98
N PHE A 412 4.05 -0.32 -0.53
CA PHE A 412 2.84 0.42 -0.22
C PHE A 412 3.06 1.40 0.94
N SER A 413 3.70 0.96 2.02
CA SER A 413 4.04 1.82 3.16
C SER A 413 5.00 2.93 2.77
N LEU A 414 6.04 2.61 1.99
CA LEU A 414 7.00 3.60 1.48
C LEU A 414 6.30 4.63 0.58
N GLY A 415 5.45 4.18 -0.34
CA GLY A 415 4.71 5.04 -1.26
C GLY A 415 3.81 6.02 -0.53
N THR A 416 3.01 5.53 0.42
CA THR A 416 2.14 6.38 1.25
C THR A 416 2.96 7.38 2.07
N ALA A 417 4.04 6.94 2.72
CA ALA A 417 4.87 7.78 3.56
C ALA A 417 5.63 8.86 2.76
N VAL A 418 6.31 8.46 1.67
CA VAL A 418 7.14 9.37 0.87
C VAL A 418 6.27 10.38 0.12
N VAL A 419 5.25 9.90 -0.60
CA VAL A 419 4.41 10.78 -1.41
C VAL A 419 3.53 11.66 -0.53
N GLY A 420 3.03 11.13 0.58
CA GLY A 420 2.22 11.89 1.54
C GLY A 420 3.02 12.97 2.24
N SER A 421 4.22 12.67 2.75
CA SER A 421 5.09 13.67 3.39
C SER A 421 5.59 14.73 2.39
N PHE A 422 5.85 14.33 1.14
CA PHE A 422 6.21 15.26 0.09
C PHE A 422 5.07 16.23 -0.25
N LEU A 423 3.83 15.71 -0.39
CA LEU A 423 2.63 16.53 -0.62
C LEU A 423 2.45 17.56 0.49
N LEU A 424 2.48 17.13 1.76
CA LEU A 424 2.25 18.00 2.91
C LEU A 424 3.38 19.03 3.06
N GLY A 425 4.63 18.62 2.96
CA GLY A 425 5.77 19.53 3.05
C GLY A 425 5.75 20.58 1.93
N ARG A 426 5.36 20.19 0.70
CA ARG A 426 5.20 21.13 -0.40
C ARG A 426 4.02 22.08 -0.18
N PHE A 427 2.91 21.57 0.34
CA PHE A 427 1.74 22.38 0.68
C PHE A 427 2.07 23.46 1.72
N TYR A 428 2.65 23.10 2.85
CA TYR A 428 3.00 24.08 3.89
C TYR A 428 4.05 25.09 3.39
N GLY A 429 5.04 24.63 2.63
CA GLY A 429 6.00 25.52 1.98
C GLY A 429 5.34 26.54 1.06
N SER A 430 4.42 26.11 0.21
CA SER A 430 3.69 26.99 -0.71
C SER A 430 2.73 27.93 0.01
N VAL A 431 2.12 27.53 1.13
CA VAL A 431 1.30 28.42 1.98
C VAL A 431 2.16 29.55 2.55
N VAL A 432 3.32 29.21 3.14
CA VAL A 432 4.26 30.20 3.69
C VAL A 432 4.68 31.18 2.59
N ASP A 433 5.09 30.69 1.42
CA ASP A 433 5.49 31.54 0.29
C ASP A 433 4.34 32.44 -0.21
N GLY A 434 3.11 31.93 -0.19
CA GLY A 434 1.91 32.69 -0.54
C GLY A 434 1.64 33.85 0.43
N VAL A 435 1.78 33.60 1.74
CA VAL A 435 1.59 34.61 2.79
C VAL A 435 2.71 35.66 2.73
N LEU A 436 3.97 35.23 2.56
CA LEU A 436 5.12 36.16 2.44
C LEU A 436 4.97 37.09 1.24
N ARG A 437 4.60 36.53 0.08
CA ARG A 437 4.33 37.35 -1.13
C ARG A 437 3.19 38.36 -0.93
N ALA A 438 2.11 37.91 -0.25
CA ALA A 438 0.97 38.80 0.01
C ALA A 438 1.29 39.97 0.97
N ARG A 439 2.37 39.83 1.77
CA ARG A 439 2.83 40.84 2.73
C ARG A 439 4.09 41.58 2.27
N ASP A 440 4.61 41.25 1.11
CA ASP A 440 5.88 41.78 0.56
C ASP A 440 7.06 41.62 1.54
N VAL A 441 7.11 40.45 2.22
CA VAL A 441 8.15 40.11 3.20
C VAL A 441 9.09 39.09 2.59
N THR A 442 10.40 39.36 2.68
CA THR A 442 11.46 38.41 2.31
C THR A 442 12.12 37.87 3.56
N LEU A 443 12.28 36.57 3.64
CA LEU A 443 12.96 35.85 4.72
C LEU A 443 14.20 35.13 4.20
N THR A 444 15.16 34.88 5.09
CA THR A 444 16.26 33.95 4.78
C THR A 444 15.72 32.53 4.61
N MET A 445 16.49 31.66 3.96
CA MET A 445 16.11 30.25 3.79
C MET A 445 15.88 29.56 5.14
N GLU A 446 16.68 29.88 6.14
CA GLU A 446 16.56 29.34 7.50
C GLU A 446 15.26 29.77 8.18
N GLN A 447 14.98 31.08 8.20
CA GLN A 447 13.73 31.62 8.76
C GLN A 447 12.49 31.09 8.05
N ARG A 448 12.55 30.98 6.73
CA ARG A 448 11.48 30.36 5.93
C ARG A 448 11.25 28.90 6.34
N TYR A 449 12.33 28.14 6.52
CA TYR A 449 12.26 26.74 6.92
C TYR A 449 11.65 26.57 8.32
N GLU A 450 12.08 27.39 9.29
CA GLU A 450 11.51 27.40 10.65
C GLU A 450 10.01 27.73 10.63
N LEU A 451 9.59 28.71 9.79
CA LEU A 451 8.18 29.07 9.67
C LEU A 451 7.33 27.95 9.06
N VAL A 452 7.87 27.20 8.10
CA VAL A 452 7.20 26.01 7.52
C VAL A 452 7.00 24.94 8.60
N ILE A 453 8.02 24.65 9.41
CA ILE A 453 7.92 23.69 10.52
C ILE A 453 6.90 24.16 11.56
N ALA A 454 6.94 25.42 11.95
CA ALA A 454 5.99 25.97 12.92
C ALA A 454 4.54 25.91 12.41
N LEU A 455 4.32 26.17 11.12
CA LEU A 455 2.98 26.02 10.51
C LEU A 455 2.51 24.57 10.48
N GLU A 456 3.40 23.64 10.15
CA GLU A 456 3.13 22.21 10.14
C GLU A 456 2.79 21.71 11.57
N ASP A 457 3.54 22.13 12.60
CA ASP A 457 3.27 21.82 14.00
C ASP A 457 1.94 22.40 14.49
N ALA A 458 1.67 23.66 14.14
CA ALA A 458 0.40 24.28 14.46
C ALA A 458 -0.78 23.57 13.80
N ALA A 459 -0.64 23.12 12.55
CA ALA A 459 -1.68 22.40 11.84
C ALA A 459 -1.91 20.98 12.40
N GLU A 460 -0.86 20.31 12.90
CA GLU A 460 -0.98 18.98 13.54
C GLU A 460 -1.65 19.07 14.92
N THR A 461 -1.47 20.17 15.65
CA THR A 461 -1.96 20.34 17.02
C THR A 461 -3.24 21.16 17.13
N ALA A 462 -3.61 21.90 16.09
CA ALA A 462 -4.77 22.77 16.10
C ALA A 462 -6.07 21.97 16.05
N THR A 463 -6.87 22.09 17.12
CA THR A 463 -8.24 21.58 17.16
C THR A 463 -9.15 22.38 16.22
N LYS A 464 -10.31 21.81 15.82
CA LYS A 464 -11.33 22.55 15.05
C LYS A 464 -11.74 23.86 15.73
N ALA A 465 -11.86 23.84 17.07
CA ALA A 465 -12.20 25.02 17.84
C ALA A 465 -11.13 26.11 17.68
N THR A 466 -9.84 25.75 17.75
CA THR A 466 -8.71 26.66 17.55
C THR A 466 -8.71 27.22 16.12
N GLN A 467 -8.91 26.37 15.11
CA GLN A 467 -8.98 26.80 13.69
C GLN A 467 -10.14 27.76 13.46
N GLN A 468 -11.34 27.46 13.98
CA GLN A 468 -12.50 28.32 13.87
C GLN A 468 -12.29 29.65 14.62
N HIS A 469 -11.67 29.61 15.78
CA HIS A 469 -11.35 30.82 16.55
C HIS A 469 -10.41 31.75 15.75
N VAL A 470 -9.31 31.23 15.22
CA VAL A 470 -8.37 31.99 14.37
C VAL A 470 -9.09 32.56 13.14
N LEU A 471 -9.87 31.74 12.44
CA LEU A 471 -10.63 32.19 11.27
C LEU A 471 -11.67 33.26 11.64
N SER A 472 -12.29 33.20 12.82
CA SER A 472 -13.27 34.17 13.27
C SER A 472 -12.67 35.57 13.51
N GLN A 473 -11.39 35.64 13.87
CA GLN A 473 -10.68 36.89 14.06
C GLN A 473 -10.28 37.61 12.76
N LEU A 474 -10.33 36.90 11.62
CA LEU A 474 -9.97 37.48 10.33
C LEU A 474 -11.12 38.26 9.71
N THR A 475 -10.80 39.40 9.09
CA THR A 475 -11.76 40.14 8.29
C THR A 475 -12.16 39.39 7.02
N PRO A 476 -13.35 39.66 6.42
CA PRO A 476 -13.77 38.99 5.19
C PRO A 476 -12.76 39.05 4.03
N PRO A 477 -12.04 40.15 3.77
CA PRO A 477 -10.97 40.19 2.78
C PRO A 477 -9.80 39.26 3.12
N GLN A 478 -9.38 39.22 4.40
CA GLN A 478 -8.28 38.34 4.85
C GLN A 478 -8.65 36.87 4.72
N ARG A 479 -9.89 36.48 5.04
CA ARG A 479 -10.37 35.11 4.85
C ARG A 479 -10.34 34.70 3.38
N ARG A 480 -10.76 35.59 2.46
CA ARG A 480 -10.72 35.32 1.02
C ARG A 480 -9.30 35.17 0.51
N LEU A 481 -8.40 36.06 0.94
CA LEU A 481 -6.98 35.97 0.60
C LEU A 481 -6.36 34.67 1.08
N LEU A 482 -6.57 34.32 2.36
CA LEU A 482 -6.04 33.10 2.95
C LEU A 482 -6.56 31.85 2.23
N ARG A 483 -7.86 31.81 1.94
CA ARG A 483 -8.46 30.72 1.17
C ARG A 483 -7.83 30.60 -0.22
N GLY A 484 -7.62 31.68 -0.93
CA GLY A 484 -6.95 31.67 -2.24
C GLY A 484 -5.50 31.17 -2.15
N ILE A 485 -4.77 31.54 -1.08
CA ILE A 485 -3.41 31.02 -0.83
C ILE A 485 -3.44 29.50 -0.59
N PHE A 486 -4.37 29.01 0.24
CA PHE A 486 -4.49 27.59 0.51
C PHE A 486 -4.85 26.77 -0.74
N GLU A 487 -5.82 27.25 -1.53
CA GLU A 487 -6.20 26.61 -2.79
C GLU A 487 -5.02 26.54 -3.77
N ALA A 488 -4.33 27.66 -3.98
CA ALA A 488 -3.16 27.73 -4.85
C ALA A 488 -2.00 26.83 -4.37
N ALA A 489 -1.74 26.83 -3.05
CA ALA A 489 -0.71 25.99 -2.44
C ALA A 489 -1.01 24.50 -2.62
N MET A 490 -2.27 24.10 -2.51
CA MET A 490 -2.65 22.70 -2.69
C MET A 490 -2.58 22.27 -4.16
N PHE A 491 -2.93 23.16 -5.12
CA PHE A 491 -2.70 22.87 -6.54
C PHE A 491 -1.21 22.67 -6.85
N ASP A 492 -0.35 23.53 -6.31
CA ASP A 492 1.10 23.40 -6.47
C ASP A 492 1.64 22.10 -5.84
N ALA A 493 1.20 21.79 -4.62
CA ALA A 493 1.57 20.55 -3.92
C ALA A 493 1.10 19.30 -4.67
N GLN A 494 -0.13 19.29 -5.18
CA GLN A 494 -0.68 18.18 -5.95
C GLN A 494 0.08 17.96 -7.25
N ARG A 495 0.39 19.02 -7.98
CA ARG A 495 1.22 18.95 -9.19
C ARG A 495 2.60 18.40 -8.89
N ALA A 496 3.25 18.88 -7.83
CA ALA A 496 4.56 18.40 -7.43
C ALA A 496 4.52 16.91 -7.04
N ALA A 497 3.48 16.47 -6.32
CA ALA A 497 3.30 15.07 -5.96
C ALA A 497 3.05 14.16 -7.19
N LEU A 498 2.28 14.63 -8.18
CA LEU A 498 2.10 13.91 -9.45
C LEU A 498 3.41 13.78 -10.23
N LEU A 499 4.25 14.83 -10.26
CA LEU A 499 5.60 14.75 -10.85
C LEU A 499 6.50 13.76 -10.12
N LEU A 500 6.43 13.70 -8.80
CA LEU A 500 7.15 12.69 -8.02
C LEU A 500 6.69 11.27 -8.40
N LEU A 501 5.39 11.05 -8.59
CA LEU A 501 4.87 9.76 -9.08
C LEU A 501 5.35 9.45 -10.49
N VAL A 502 5.42 10.44 -11.39
CA VAL A 502 5.99 10.25 -12.74
C VAL A 502 7.47 9.84 -12.65
N LEU A 503 8.24 10.41 -11.73
CA LEU A 503 9.62 9.98 -11.48
C LEU A 503 9.69 8.50 -11.05
N PHE A 504 8.82 8.06 -10.15
CA PHE A 504 8.74 6.64 -9.77
C PHE A 504 8.28 5.75 -10.95
N VAL A 505 7.42 6.24 -11.84
CA VAL A 505 7.04 5.51 -13.08
C VAL A 505 8.23 5.39 -14.03
N LEU A 506 9.09 6.40 -14.13
CA LEU A 506 10.33 6.29 -14.91
C LEU A 506 11.29 5.27 -14.29
N LEU A 507 11.42 5.24 -12.95
CA LEU A 507 12.19 4.20 -12.26
C LEU A 507 11.60 2.81 -12.49
N LEU A 508 10.27 2.69 -12.49
CA LEU A 508 9.56 1.46 -12.80
C LEU A 508 9.84 1.00 -14.24
N LEU A 509 9.88 1.92 -15.19
CA LEU A 509 10.24 1.63 -16.59
C LEU A 509 11.68 1.11 -16.70
N VAL A 510 12.63 1.73 -16.00
CA VAL A 510 14.01 1.25 -15.92
C VAL A 510 14.07 -0.15 -15.29
N ALA A 511 13.40 -0.36 -14.16
CA ALA A 511 13.37 -1.67 -13.50
C ALA A 511 12.78 -2.76 -14.41
N SER A 512 11.75 -2.44 -15.21
CA SER A 512 11.15 -3.37 -16.16
C SER A 512 12.10 -3.84 -17.28
N THR A 513 13.18 -3.11 -17.54
CA THR A 513 14.18 -3.53 -18.55
C THR A 513 14.93 -4.80 -18.14
N PHE A 514 15.03 -5.06 -16.82
CA PHE A 514 15.69 -6.24 -16.26
C PHE A 514 14.79 -7.49 -16.24
N LEU A 515 13.50 -7.35 -16.55
CA LEU A 515 12.59 -8.48 -16.66
C LEU A 515 12.96 -9.37 -17.85
N PRO A 516 12.76 -10.70 -17.76
CA PRO A 516 12.92 -11.61 -18.90
C PRO A 516 11.90 -11.27 -20.00
N ARG A 517 12.21 -11.65 -21.24
CA ARG A 517 11.30 -11.42 -22.38
C ARG A 517 10.15 -12.42 -22.42
N GLN A 518 10.45 -13.67 -22.07
CA GLN A 518 9.49 -14.80 -22.02
C GLN A 518 9.32 -15.29 -20.60
N ILE A 519 8.25 -15.99 -20.33
CA ILE A 519 8.01 -16.62 -19.04
C ILE A 519 8.94 -17.84 -18.96
N PRO A 520 9.75 -18.00 -17.91
CA PRO A 520 10.52 -19.22 -17.71
C PRO A 520 9.56 -20.42 -17.64
N GLY A 521 9.71 -21.39 -18.53
CA GLY A 521 8.84 -22.58 -18.65
C GLY A 521 8.13 -22.71 -20.00
N ASP A 522 7.85 -21.61 -20.72
CA ASP A 522 7.21 -21.67 -22.06
C ASP A 522 8.16 -22.22 -23.17
N GLU A 523 9.46 -22.29 -22.90
CA GLU A 523 10.45 -22.84 -23.87
C GLU A 523 10.41 -24.37 -23.99
N GLU A 524 10.02 -25.09 -22.93
CA GLU A 524 9.95 -26.56 -22.97
C GLU A 524 8.75 -27.10 -23.76
N GLU A 525 7.65 -26.35 -23.84
CA GLU A 525 6.47 -26.78 -24.63
C GLU A 525 6.67 -26.56 -26.13
N THR A 526 7.41 -25.56 -26.55
CA THR A 526 7.66 -25.32 -27.99
C THR A 526 8.67 -26.29 -28.57
N ASP A 527 9.66 -26.75 -27.82
CA ASP A 527 10.66 -27.71 -28.30
C ASP A 527 10.11 -29.15 -28.35
N ASN A 528 9.16 -29.50 -27.47
CA ASN A 528 8.46 -30.78 -27.52
C ASN A 528 7.37 -30.86 -28.58
N SER A 529 6.90 -29.75 -29.14
CA SER A 529 5.91 -29.75 -30.22
C SER A 529 6.55 -29.79 -31.62
N GLU A 530 7.87 -29.58 -31.75
CA GLU A 530 8.62 -29.63 -33.00
C GLU A 530 9.41 -30.95 -33.20
N SER A 531 9.36 -31.89 -32.27
CA SER A 531 9.95 -33.23 -32.48
C SER A 531 8.92 -34.13 -33.17
N PRO A 532 9.18 -34.58 -34.42
CA PRO A 532 8.27 -35.38 -35.21
C PRO A 532 8.06 -36.83 -34.69
#